data_2be3644500add2131ac8b2838a188b13
#
_entry.id   2be3644500add2131ac8b2838a188b13
#
_cell.length_a   1.000
_cell.length_b   1.000
_cell.length_c   1.000
_cell.angle_alpha   90.00
_cell.angle_beta   90.00
_cell.angle_gamma   90.00
#
_symmetry.space_group_name_H-M   'P 1'
#
loop_
_entity.id
_entity.type
_entity.pdbx_description
1 polymer ?
#
loop_
_entity_poly.entity_id
_entity_poly.type
_entity_poly.pdbx_seq_one_letter_code
_entity_poly.pdbx_strand_id
1 'polypeptide(L)' 'MSKLRLVPYRQLRKLVEQLGFQWVRCVGSHNTFRNKDGRIIVIPDHGSQVIFRPLLRKILRDVGLSIDDYNKMLDES' A
#
# COMPACT_ATOMS: atom_id res chain seq x y z
N MET A 1 4.80 -13.65 16.41
CA MET A 1 4.45 -12.32 15.86
C MET A 1 4.87 -12.21 14.42
N SER A 2 4.01 -11.63 13.61
CA SER A 2 4.30 -11.49 12.19
C SER A 2 5.26 -10.34 11.95
N LYS A 3 6.22 -10.59 11.06
CA LYS A 3 7.19 -9.58 10.67
C LYS A 3 6.59 -8.75 9.54
N LEU A 4 6.65 -7.43 9.65
CA LEU A 4 6.22 -6.53 8.60
C LEU A 4 7.25 -6.56 7.46
N ARG A 5 6.88 -7.11 6.32
CA ARG A 5 7.75 -7.16 5.16
C ARG A 5 7.66 -5.86 4.38
N LEU A 6 8.81 -5.25 4.11
CA LEU A 6 8.84 -4.00 3.37
C LEU A 6 8.86 -4.29 1.87
N VAL A 7 8.09 -3.54 1.11
CA VAL A 7 7.98 -3.71 -0.35
C VAL A 7 8.09 -2.35 -1.03
N PRO A 8 8.53 -2.32 -2.32
CA PRO A 8 8.53 -1.08 -3.08
C PRO A 8 7.11 -0.68 -3.51
N TYR A 9 6.99 0.55 -3.98
CA TYR A 9 5.72 1.12 -4.45
C TYR A 9 4.95 0.16 -5.36
N ARG A 10 5.61 -0.40 -6.35
CA ARG A 10 4.95 -1.24 -7.36
C ARG A 10 4.20 -2.41 -6.74
N GLN A 11 4.80 -3.07 -5.75
CA GLN A 11 4.17 -4.19 -5.07
C GLN A 11 3.00 -3.73 -4.19
N LEU A 12 3.18 -2.63 -3.47
CA LEU A 12 2.11 -2.12 -2.61
C LEU A 12 0.94 -1.62 -3.44
N ARG A 13 1.22 -0.97 -4.59
CA ARG A 13 0.18 -0.54 -5.51
C ARG A 13 -0.68 -1.72 -5.96
N LYS A 14 -0.05 -2.81 -6.37
CA LYS A 14 -0.77 -4.00 -6.81
C LYS A 14 -1.68 -4.53 -5.72
N LEU A 15 -1.19 -4.54 -4.49
CA LEU A 15 -1.94 -5.02 -3.34
C LEU A 15 -3.16 -4.13 -3.06
N VAL A 16 -2.99 -2.81 -3.01
CA VAL A 16 -4.12 -1.92 -2.71
C VAL A 16 -5.13 -1.92 -3.85
N GLU A 17 -4.70 -2.14 -5.09
CA GLU A 17 -5.63 -2.29 -6.22
C GLU A 17 -6.49 -3.54 -6.04
N GLN A 18 -5.93 -4.64 -5.53
CA GLN A 18 -6.70 -5.83 -5.23
C GLN A 18 -7.73 -5.58 -4.13
N LEU A 19 -7.46 -4.62 -3.26
CA LEU A 19 -8.39 -4.26 -2.17
C LEU A 19 -9.46 -3.26 -2.62
N GLY A 20 -9.47 -2.89 -3.91
CA GLY A 20 -10.49 -2.02 -4.46
C GLY A 20 -10.11 -0.55 -4.54
N PHE A 21 -8.85 -0.22 -4.30
CA PHE A 21 -8.37 1.15 -4.46
C PHE A 21 -7.98 1.39 -5.91
N GLN A 22 -8.31 2.57 -6.41
CA GLN A 22 -7.97 2.97 -7.77
C GLN A 22 -7.08 4.20 -7.74
N TRP A 23 -6.11 4.23 -8.63
CA TRP A 23 -5.20 5.36 -8.79
C TRP A 23 -5.98 6.59 -9.26
N VAL A 24 -5.76 7.73 -8.62
CA VAL A 24 -6.43 8.98 -8.93
C VAL A 24 -5.48 9.94 -9.63
N ARG A 25 -4.32 10.18 -9.04
CA ARG A 25 -3.36 11.15 -9.59
C ARG A 25 -2.00 10.96 -8.94
N CYS A 26 -1.00 11.58 -9.56
CA CYS A 26 0.36 11.63 -9.03
C CYS A 26 0.84 13.06 -9.01
N VAL A 27 1.34 13.52 -7.86
CA VAL A 27 1.98 14.83 -7.71
C VAL A 27 3.38 14.59 -7.20
N GLY A 28 4.40 14.91 -8.01
CA GLY A 28 5.77 14.53 -7.69
C GLY A 28 5.88 13.01 -7.62
N SER A 29 6.31 12.48 -6.48
CA SER A 29 6.36 11.03 -6.27
C SER A 29 5.14 10.50 -5.53
N HIS A 30 4.19 11.37 -5.13
CA HIS A 30 3.04 10.98 -4.31
C HIS A 30 1.86 10.56 -5.17
N ASN A 31 1.52 9.28 -5.10
CA ASN A 31 0.40 8.69 -5.83
C ASN A 31 -0.81 8.55 -4.92
N THR A 32 -1.92 9.14 -5.31
CA THR A 32 -3.16 9.12 -4.55
C THR A 32 -4.06 8.02 -5.09
N PHE A 33 -4.58 7.18 -4.19
CA PHE A 33 -5.54 6.12 -4.49
C PHE A 33 -6.81 6.35 -3.69
N ARG A 34 -7.93 5.91 -4.25
CA ARG A 34 -9.24 6.09 -3.63
C ARG A 34 -10.08 4.83 -3.83
N ASN A 35 -10.83 4.41 -2.80
CA ASN A 35 -11.75 3.30 -2.94
C ASN A 35 -13.20 3.81 -3.10
N LYS A 36 -14.13 2.88 -3.30
CA LYS A 36 -15.53 3.22 -3.54
C LYS A 36 -16.19 3.90 -2.34
N ASP A 37 -15.66 3.71 -1.14
CA ASP A 37 -16.18 4.33 0.07
C ASP A 37 -15.61 5.72 0.30
N GLY A 38 -14.79 6.22 -0.64
CA GLY A 38 -14.19 7.53 -0.54
C GLY A 38 -12.93 7.58 0.31
N ARG A 39 -12.43 6.44 0.78
CA ARG A 39 -11.19 6.40 1.54
C ARG A 39 -10.01 6.70 0.63
N ILE A 40 -9.10 7.53 1.10
CA ILE A 40 -7.95 7.98 0.31
C ILE A 40 -6.66 7.55 1.00
N ILE A 41 -5.72 7.02 0.20
CA ILE A 41 -4.37 6.72 0.66
C ILE A 41 -3.38 7.34 -0.32
N VAL A 42 -2.19 7.68 0.19
CA VAL A 42 -1.11 8.23 -0.63
C VAL A 42 0.11 7.33 -0.48
N ILE A 43 0.65 6.88 -1.61
CA ILE A 43 1.82 6.00 -1.62
C ILE A 43 2.91 6.66 -2.46
N PRO A 44 4.09 6.95 -1.86
CA PRO A 44 5.19 7.53 -2.63
C PRO A 44 5.85 6.48 -3.52
N ASP A 45 6.24 6.90 -4.72
CA ASP A 45 6.95 6.04 -5.67
C ASP A 45 8.41 6.47 -5.73
N HIS A 46 9.27 5.70 -5.11
CA HIS A 46 10.72 5.91 -5.14
C HIS A 46 11.42 4.75 -5.86
N GLY A 47 10.78 4.22 -6.90
CA GLY A 47 11.34 3.16 -7.72
C GLY A 47 11.48 1.86 -6.94
N SER A 48 12.69 1.32 -6.93
CA SER A 48 12.96 0.03 -6.28
C SER A 48 13.13 0.13 -4.77
N GLN A 49 13.17 1.35 -4.22
CA GLN A 49 13.29 1.52 -2.78
C GLN A 49 12.00 1.07 -2.08
N VAL A 50 12.15 0.36 -0.97
CA VAL A 50 10.98 -0.10 -0.23
C VAL A 50 10.30 1.07 0.46
N ILE A 51 8.98 0.94 0.67
CA ILE A 51 8.21 1.91 1.43
C ILE A 51 8.72 1.92 2.87
N PHE A 52 8.96 3.11 3.37
CA PHE A 52 9.46 3.34 4.72
C PHE A 52 8.50 2.74 5.76
N ARG A 53 9.07 2.02 6.73
CA ARG A 53 8.27 1.19 7.66
C ARG A 53 7.12 1.93 8.36
N PRO A 54 7.31 3.10 8.99
CA PRO A 54 6.19 3.79 9.64
C PRO A 54 5.09 4.19 8.67
N LEU A 55 5.46 4.55 7.44
CA LEU A 55 4.50 4.90 6.40
C LEU A 55 3.72 3.66 5.96
N LEU A 56 4.41 2.54 5.76
CA LEU A 56 3.74 1.30 5.40
C LEU A 56 2.73 0.90 6.47
N ARG A 57 3.10 1.02 7.75
CA ARG A 57 2.16 0.73 8.85
C ARG A 57 0.94 1.63 8.79
N LYS A 58 1.15 2.93 8.51
CA LYS A 58 0.03 3.87 8.40
C LYS A 58 -0.88 3.49 7.24
N ILE A 59 -0.30 3.16 6.09
CA ILE A 59 -1.08 2.77 4.91
C ILE A 59 -1.91 1.52 5.21
N LEU A 60 -1.31 0.49 5.81
CA LEU A 60 -2.03 -0.74 6.14
C LEU A 60 -3.17 -0.47 7.12
N ARG A 61 -2.95 0.39 8.10
CA ARG A 61 -4.00 0.78 9.04
C ARG A 61 -5.12 1.51 8.31
N ASP A 62 -4.78 2.43 7.40
CA ASP A 62 -5.77 3.21 6.66
C ASP A 62 -6.61 2.33 5.73
N VAL A 63 -6.03 1.26 5.16
CA VAL A 63 -6.80 0.33 4.33
C VAL A 63 -7.48 -0.76 5.16
N GLY A 64 -7.22 -0.82 6.46
CA GLY A 64 -7.86 -1.79 7.34
C GLY A 64 -7.29 -3.19 7.24
N LEU A 65 -6.01 -3.32 6.92
CA LEU A 65 -5.37 -4.61 6.70
C LEU A 65 -4.38 -4.92 7.83
N SER A 66 -4.51 -6.11 8.42
CA SER A 66 -3.56 -6.55 9.44
C SER A 66 -2.23 -6.95 8.78
N ILE A 67 -1.16 -6.99 9.59
CA ILE A 67 0.15 -7.42 9.08
C ILE A 67 0.07 -8.87 8.61
N ASP A 68 -0.67 -9.74 9.31
CA ASP A 68 -0.83 -11.13 8.90
C ASP A 68 -1.51 -11.25 7.54
N ASP A 69 -2.59 -10.52 7.34
CA ASP A 69 -3.32 -10.55 6.06
C ASP A 69 -2.48 -9.93 4.94
N TYR A 70 -1.75 -8.88 5.25
CA TYR A 70 -0.83 -8.25 4.30
C TYR A 70 0.23 -9.26 3.83
N ASN A 71 0.88 -9.95 4.77
CA ASN A 71 1.90 -10.94 4.44
C ASN A 71 1.30 -12.08 3.61
N LYS A 72 0.09 -12.50 3.95
CA LYS A 72 -0.61 -13.53 3.21
C LYS A 72 -0.88 -13.10 1.77
N MET A 73 -1.32 -11.87 1.57
CA MET A 73 -1.54 -11.34 0.22
C MET A 73 -0.25 -11.30 -0.58
N LEU A 74 0.87 -10.94 0.05
CA LEU A 74 2.17 -10.94 -0.62
C LEU A 74 2.55 -12.35 -1.08
N ASP A 75 2.28 -13.35 -0.25
CA ASP A 75 2.60 -14.74 -0.58
C ASP A 75 1.73 -15.30 -1.71
N GLU A 76 0.52 -14.76 -1.87
CA GLU A 76 -0.42 -15.20 -2.88
C GLU A 76 -0.27 -14.47 -4.23
N SER A 77 0.54 -13.44 -4.28
CA SER A 77 0.68 -12.61 -5.49
C SER A 77 1.72 -13.15 -6.47
#